data_f63b05454449a5fc1f3891ccddf764bf
#
_entry.id   f63b05454449a5fc1f3891ccddf764bf
#
_cell.length_a   1.000
_cell.length_b   1.000
_cell.length_c   1.000
_cell.angle_alpha   90.00
_cell.angle_beta   90.00
_cell.angle_gamma   90.00
#
_symmetry.space_group_name_H-M   'P 1'
#
loop_
_entity.id
_entity.type
_entity.pdbx_description
1 polymer ?
#
loop_
_entity_poly.entity_id
_entity_poly.type
_entity_poly.pdbx_seq_one_letter_code
_entity_poly.pdbx_strand_id
1 'polypeptide(L)' 'MSTQVATCPECAADVPFEGDVLLHEIVQCPECGVELEVVGLDPIALDLAPEVEEDWGE' A
#
# COMPACT_ATOMS: atom_id res chain seq x y z
N MET A 1 10.04 -18.62 2.24
CA MET A 1 9.24 -17.93 2.07
C MET A 1 8.97 -17.03 3.12
N SER A 2 8.96 -15.84 3.08
CA SER A 2 8.69 -14.95 4.02
C SER A 2 7.52 -14.15 3.67
N THR A 3 6.57 -14.04 4.47
CA THR A 3 5.41 -13.24 4.25
C THR A 3 5.56 -12.03 5.12
N GLN A 4 5.49 -10.86 4.55
CA GLN A 4 5.60 -9.66 5.31
C GLN A 4 4.25 -9.03 5.45
N VAL A 5 4.03 -8.32 6.53
CA VAL A 5 2.76 -7.70 6.79
C VAL A 5 2.99 -6.26 7.16
N ALA A 6 2.23 -5.38 6.62
CA ALA A 6 2.30 -3.97 6.95
C ALA A 6 0.95 -3.53 7.50
N THR A 7 0.90 -2.40 8.15
CA THR A 7 -0.33 -1.94 8.76
C THR A 7 -0.96 -0.86 7.91
N CYS A 8 -2.21 -1.01 7.65
CA CYS A 8 -2.94 -0.01 6.88
C CYS A 8 -3.07 1.25 7.71
N PRO A 9 -2.75 2.40 7.19
CA PRO A 9 -2.85 3.64 7.96
C PRO A 9 -4.27 4.13 8.13
N GLU A 10 -5.21 3.53 7.42
CA GLU A 10 -6.57 3.95 7.56
C GLU A 10 -7.33 3.10 8.56
N CYS A 11 -7.34 1.85 8.44
CA CYS A 11 -8.10 1.00 9.33
C CYS A 11 -7.22 0.19 10.26
N ALA A 12 -5.92 0.32 10.13
CA ALA A 12 -4.98 -0.40 10.98
C ALA A 12 -5.07 -1.90 10.81
N ALA A 13 -5.53 -2.37 9.69
CA ALA A 13 -5.61 -3.79 9.46
C ALA A 13 -4.29 -4.28 8.91
N ASP A 14 -4.01 -5.55 9.03
CA ASP A 14 -2.80 -6.10 8.52
C ASP A 14 -2.93 -6.36 7.03
N VAL A 15 -1.99 -5.89 6.27
CA VAL A 15 -1.98 -6.08 4.83
C VAL A 15 -0.83 -7.01 4.51
N PRO A 16 -1.11 -8.23 4.10
CA PRO A 16 -0.04 -9.17 3.85
C PRO A 16 0.60 -8.99 2.48
N PHE A 17 1.90 -9.24 2.41
CA PHE A 17 2.61 -9.16 1.16
C PHE A 17 3.37 -10.45 1.00
N GLU A 18 3.36 -11.04 -0.18
CA GLU A 18 4.12 -12.19 -0.38
C GLU A 18 5.03 -11.96 -1.47
N GLY A 19 6.21 -12.43 -1.47
CA GLY A 19 7.17 -12.28 -2.53
C GLY A 19 7.81 -10.94 -2.50
N ASP A 20 8.16 -10.46 -3.64
CA ASP A 20 8.86 -9.23 -3.73
C ASP A 20 7.94 -8.06 -3.83
N VAL A 21 8.09 -7.11 -2.99
CA VAL A 21 7.30 -5.91 -3.02
C VAL A 21 8.21 -4.79 -3.48
N LEU A 22 7.72 -3.96 -4.37
CA LEU A 22 8.54 -2.88 -4.91
C LEU A 22 8.18 -1.57 -4.26
N LEU A 23 9.15 -0.69 -4.19
CA LEU A 23 8.91 0.62 -3.63
C LEU A 23 7.96 1.35 -4.56
N HIS A 24 7.09 2.11 -4.02
CA HIS A 24 6.09 2.88 -4.77
C HIS A 24 5.03 1.99 -5.42
N GLU A 25 4.92 0.77 -4.98
CA GLU A 25 3.91 -0.09 -5.53
C GLU A 25 2.58 0.25 -4.90
N ILE A 26 1.52 0.23 -5.63
CA ILE A 26 0.20 0.55 -5.13
C ILE A 26 -0.53 -0.74 -4.80
N VAL A 27 -1.02 -0.85 -3.58
CA VAL A 27 -1.75 -2.03 -3.17
C VAL A 27 -3.06 -1.57 -2.58
N GLN A 28 -4.00 -2.47 -2.43
CA GLN A 28 -5.30 -2.10 -1.91
C GLN A 28 -5.53 -2.83 -0.60
N CYS A 29 -5.99 -2.15 0.39
CA CYS A 29 -6.25 -2.76 1.67
C CYS A 29 -7.43 -3.71 1.54
N PRO A 30 -7.31 -4.92 2.02
CA PRO A 30 -8.43 -5.85 1.90
C PRO A 30 -9.53 -5.59 2.91
N GLU A 31 -9.28 -4.71 3.88
CA GLU A 31 -10.29 -4.44 4.85
C GLU A 31 -11.07 -3.18 4.52
N CYS A 32 -10.45 -2.07 4.40
CA CYS A 32 -11.17 -0.85 4.09
C CYS A 32 -11.18 -0.51 2.61
N GLY A 33 -10.37 -1.18 1.83
CA GLY A 33 -10.39 -0.95 0.38
C GLY A 33 -9.66 0.28 -0.09
N VAL A 34 -8.90 0.92 0.77
CA VAL A 34 -8.23 2.14 0.34
C VAL A 34 -6.97 1.75 -0.41
N GLU A 35 -6.55 2.59 -1.33
CA GLU A 35 -5.33 2.33 -2.04
C GLU A 35 -4.16 2.83 -1.24
N LEU A 36 -3.12 2.07 -1.15
CA LEU A 36 -1.96 2.38 -0.36
C LEU A 36 -0.73 2.32 -1.22
N GLU A 37 0.26 3.10 -0.86
CA GLU A 37 1.49 3.12 -1.60
C GLU A 37 2.60 2.61 -0.71
N VAL A 38 3.46 1.79 -1.22
CA VAL A 38 4.58 1.26 -0.47
C VAL A 38 5.66 2.33 -0.44
N VAL A 39 5.92 2.88 0.74
CA VAL A 39 6.90 3.94 0.85
C VAL A 39 8.16 3.46 1.52
N GLY A 40 8.22 2.24 1.96
CA GLY A 40 9.43 1.65 2.51
C GLY A 40 9.38 0.16 2.36
N LEU A 41 10.55 -0.46 2.25
CA LEU A 41 10.56 -1.88 2.02
C LEU A 41 11.07 -2.69 3.18
N ASP A 42 11.82 -2.16 4.05
CA ASP A 42 12.41 -2.99 5.07
C ASP A 42 12.49 -2.21 6.36
N PRO A 43 11.46 -2.22 7.13
CA PRO A 43 10.25 -3.00 6.93
C PRO A 43 9.32 -2.33 5.93
N ILE A 44 8.34 -3.04 5.51
CA ILE A 44 7.41 -2.50 4.55
C ILE A 44 6.59 -1.44 5.23
N ALA A 45 6.56 -0.28 4.65
CA ALA A 45 5.78 0.82 5.19
C ALA A 45 4.76 1.26 4.16
N LEU A 46 3.56 1.53 4.59
CA LEU A 46 2.49 1.92 3.70
C LEU A 46 2.00 3.31 4.05
N ASP A 47 1.53 4.00 3.05
CA ASP A 47 0.96 5.31 3.28
C ASP A 47 -0.23 5.40 2.34
N LEU A 48 -1.06 6.40 2.48
CA LEU A 48 -2.18 6.55 1.59
C LEU A 48 -1.68 6.93 0.22
N ALA A 49 -2.15 6.22 -0.78
CA ALA A 49 -1.73 6.52 -2.14
C ALA A 49 -2.28 7.86 -2.55
N PRO A 50 -1.56 8.57 -3.35
CA PRO A 50 -2.04 9.88 -3.77
C PRO A 50 -3.24 9.74 -4.65
N GLU A 51 -4.23 10.58 -4.51
CA GLU A 51 -5.37 10.48 -5.30
C GLU A 51 -5.13 11.03 -6.56
N VAL A 52 -4.99 10.42 -7.55
CA VAL A 52 -4.73 10.92 -8.80
C VAL A 52 -5.86 11.47 -9.36
N GLU A 53 -6.11 12.52 -9.55
CA GLU A 53 -7.16 13.09 -10.06
C GLU A 53 -7.16 13.06 -11.39
N GLU A 54 -7.05 12.55 -12.10
CA GLU A 54 -7.01 12.50 -13.38
C GLU A 54 -7.45 13.58 -14.05
N ASP A 55 -7.41 14.47 -13.92
CA ASP A 55 -7.79 15.48 -14.46
C ASP A 55 -7.15 15.79 -15.56
N TRP A 56 -7.11 15.50 -16.40
CA TRP A 56 -6.48 15.70 -17.45
C TRP A 56 -6.75 16.77 -18.01
N GLY A 57 -7.03 17.52 -17.75
CA GLY A 57 -7.20 18.54 -18.34
C GLY A 57 -7.05 18.72 -19.44
N GLU A 58 -7.08 18.68 -19.83
CA GLU A 58 -6.98 18.89 -20.73
C GLU A 58 -7.12 19.12 -21.08
#